data_b2560403e479773b76adc75bd7ee5775
#
_entry.id   b2560403e479773b76adc75bd7ee5775
#
_cell.length_a   1.000
_cell.length_b   1.000
_cell.length_c   1.000
_cell.angle_alpha   90.00
_cell.angle_beta   90.00
_cell.angle_gamma   90.00
#
_symmetry.space_group_name_H-M   'P 1'
#
loop_
_entity.id
_entity.type
_entity.pdbx_description
1 polymer ?
#
loop_
_entity_poly.entity_id
_entity_poly.type
_entity_poly.pdbx_seq_one_letter_code
_entity_poly.pdbx_strand_id
1 'polypeptide(L)'
;MTDFLVNKFIKDSANIESTEVRTRYGMLASVVGIFCNVLLFSVKLAIGLILSSLAVTADAFNNLSDAASSIISFVGVKMAGKPADAEHPFGHGRIEYIAALIVSFLVIEVGFTFFKSSISKIMHPEEITFDPVPFIILILSILVKLWMAFFNNKLGKRIDSKVMLATAADSLGDVITTSATVISIVICHFTSINVDAIAGLIVSGIVIWSGVSIAKDTLEPLIGQRVPSELYQKITDMVESYEGIVGAHDLIVHNYGPNRSMATIHAEVPNDVSIEASHEIIDRIERDAKKELNILLVIHMDPVEMRDEEVLELRDKTSHIVHALDPELHFHDFRVLKENEQKNLIFDLVVPDSYTEKDANRVMHQLIALLHEMEKNVDCIITLDRSFEAPKNNIT
;
A
#
# COMPACT_ATOMS: atom_id res chain seq x y z
N MET A 1 4.13 18.13 -20.57
CA MET A 1 3.03 17.44 -21.27
C MET A 1 2.04 16.85 -20.28
N THR A 2 2.47 16.12 -19.24
CA THR A 2 1.58 15.55 -18.20
C THR A 2 0.67 16.60 -17.56
N ASP A 3 1.25 17.68 -17.00
CA ASP A 3 0.45 18.71 -16.30
C ASP A 3 -0.50 19.46 -17.25
N PHE A 4 -0.13 19.59 -18.53
CA PHE A 4 -1.02 20.15 -19.55
C PHE A 4 -2.26 19.28 -19.78
N LEU A 5 -2.09 17.96 -19.89
CA LEU A 5 -3.21 17.01 -20.03
C LEU A 5 -4.10 17.04 -18.79
N VAL A 6 -3.50 17.01 -17.59
CA VAL A 6 -4.23 17.08 -16.33
C VAL A 6 -5.07 18.35 -16.26
N ASN A 7 -4.48 19.52 -16.47
CA ASN A 7 -5.19 20.80 -16.36
C ASN A 7 -6.27 20.98 -17.43
N LYS A 8 -6.11 20.34 -18.60
CA LYS A 8 -7.08 20.42 -19.70
C LYS A 8 -8.29 19.51 -19.47
N PHE A 9 -8.08 18.31 -18.92
CA PHE A 9 -9.12 17.28 -18.86
C PHE A 9 -9.69 17.04 -17.46
N ILE A 10 -9.01 17.50 -16.39
CA ILE A 10 -9.44 17.28 -15.02
C ILE A 10 -9.76 18.63 -14.37
N LYS A 11 -11.06 18.86 -14.12
CA LYS A 11 -11.51 20.00 -13.32
C LYS A 11 -11.14 19.75 -11.85
N ASP A 12 -10.77 20.81 -11.13
CA ASP A 12 -10.40 20.77 -9.72
C ASP A 12 -9.26 19.76 -9.40
N SER A 13 -8.29 19.66 -10.31
CA SER A 13 -7.18 18.70 -10.25
C SER A 13 -6.31 18.78 -8.98
N ALA A 14 -6.47 19.83 -8.17
CA ALA A 14 -5.81 19.96 -6.88
C ALA A 14 -6.47 19.14 -5.76
N ASN A 15 -7.78 18.88 -5.86
CA ASN A 15 -8.55 18.16 -4.84
C ASN A 15 -8.45 16.64 -5.05
N ILE A 16 -7.28 16.07 -4.77
CA ILE A 16 -6.99 14.63 -4.96
C ILE A 16 -7.70 13.72 -3.94
N GLU A 17 -8.22 14.25 -2.86
CA GLU A 17 -9.00 13.51 -1.85
C GLU A 17 -10.41 13.17 -2.36
N SER A 18 -10.91 13.94 -3.34
CA SER A 18 -12.18 13.65 -3.97
C SER A 18 -12.11 12.37 -4.81
N THR A 19 -12.97 11.39 -4.51
CA THR A 19 -13.11 10.14 -5.28
C THR A 19 -13.39 10.42 -6.76
N GLU A 20 -14.16 11.47 -7.07
CA GLU A 20 -14.47 11.85 -8.45
C GLU A 20 -13.22 12.36 -9.20
N VAL A 21 -12.44 13.24 -8.59
CA VAL A 21 -11.20 13.75 -9.17
C VAL A 21 -10.20 12.63 -9.37
N ARG A 22 -10.03 11.77 -8.36
CA ARG A 22 -9.18 10.58 -8.41
C ARG A 22 -9.57 9.64 -9.57
N THR A 23 -10.87 9.33 -9.70
CA THR A 23 -11.38 8.51 -10.80
C THR A 23 -11.08 9.14 -12.16
N ARG A 24 -11.21 10.46 -12.31
CA ARG A 24 -10.87 11.18 -13.54
C ARG A 24 -9.37 11.08 -13.87
N TYR A 25 -8.47 11.12 -12.87
CA TYR A 25 -7.04 10.88 -13.07
C TYR A 25 -6.76 9.48 -13.65
N GLY A 26 -7.33 8.44 -13.03
CA GLY A 26 -7.17 7.06 -13.49
C GLY A 26 -7.77 6.83 -14.87
N MET A 27 -8.96 7.38 -15.15
CA MET A 27 -9.59 7.31 -16.47
C MET A 27 -8.74 8.01 -17.55
N LEU A 28 -8.20 9.21 -17.25
CA LEU A 28 -7.30 9.91 -18.18
C LEU A 28 -6.07 9.07 -18.51
N ALA A 29 -5.45 8.50 -17.48
CA ALA A 29 -4.26 7.67 -17.64
C ALA A 29 -4.53 6.43 -18.50
N SER A 30 -5.62 5.73 -18.23
CA SER A 30 -6.02 4.54 -18.97
C SER A 30 -6.38 4.86 -20.43
N VAL A 31 -7.13 5.94 -20.68
CA VAL A 31 -7.48 6.36 -22.05
C VAL A 31 -6.22 6.71 -22.86
N VAL A 32 -5.27 7.43 -22.24
CA VAL A 32 -3.98 7.73 -22.86
C VAL A 32 -3.21 6.43 -23.15
N GLY A 33 -3.19 5.48 -22.22
CA GLY A 33 -2.58 4.18 -22.39
C GLY A 33 -3.18 3.39 -23.55
N ILE A 34 -4.51 3.28 -23.60
CA ILE A 34 -5.23 2.62 -24.71
C ILE A 34 -4.87 3.26 -26.03
N PHE A 35 -4.93 4.60 -26.10
CA PHE A 35 -4.64 5.34 -27.35
C PHE A 35 -3.21 5.09 -27.83
N CYS A 36 -2.21 5.20 -26.94
CA CYS A 36 -0.81 5.00 -27.31
C CYS A 36 -0.54 3.55 -27.75
N ASN A 37 -1.06 2.56 -27.03
CA ASN A 37 -0.85 1.16 -27.37
C ASN A 37 -1.56 0.76 -28.67
N VAL A 38 -2.79 1.24 -28.91
CA VAL A 38 -3.49 1.02 -30.17
C VAL A 38 -2.79 1.71 -31.35
N LEU A 39 -2.23 2.91 -31.13
CA LEU A 39 -1.44 3.61 -32.14
C LEU A 39 -0.15 2.84 -32.49
N LEU A 40 0.58 2.39 -31.47
CA LEU A 40 1.81 1.57 -31.67
C LEU A 40 1.45 0.25 -32.37
N PHE A 41 0.41 -0.43 -31.94
CA PHE A 41 -0.09 -1.64 -32.62
C PHE A 41 -0.37 -1.38 -34.11
N SER A 42 -1.15 -0.34 -34.42
CA SER A 42 -1.55 -0.03 -35.81
C SER A 42 -0.36 0.29 -36.69
N VAL A 43 0.56 1.11 -36.22
CA VAL A 43 1.79 1.50 -36.97
C VAL A 43 2.69 0.28 -37.18
N LYS A 44 2.98 -0.49 -36.15
CA LYS A 44 3.82 -1.70 -36.24
C LYS A 44 3.18 -2.76 -37.11
N LEU A 45 1.87 -2.99 -37.00
CA LEU A 45 1.16 -3.96 -37.83
C LEU A 45 1.23 -3.58 -39.31
N ALA A 46 0.96 -2.30 -39.66
CA ALA A 46 1.02 -1.83 -41.03
C ALA A 46 2.44 -2.02 -41.64
N ILE A 47 3.48 -1.64 -40.86
CA ILE A 47 4.87 -1.78 -41.31
C ILE A 47 5.30 -3.26 -41.39
N GLY A 48 4.89 -4.07 -40.39
CA GLY A 48 5.17 -5.51 -40.39
C GLY A 48 4.59 -6.22 -41.60
N LEU A 49 3.36 -5.85 -42.01
CA LEU A 49 2.70 -6.40 -43.19
C LEU A 49 3.39 -5.92 -44.50
N ILE A 50 3.75 -4.63 -44.60
CA ILE A 50 4.43 -4.08 -45.76
C ILE A 50 5.80 -4.73 -45.98
N LEU A 51 6.56 -4.92 -44.90
CA LEU A 51 7.90 -5.53 -44.94
C LEU A 51 7.86 -7.07 -44.89
N SER A 52 6.68 -7.67 -44.77
CA SER A 52 6.51 -9.12 -44.54
C SER A 52 7.34 -9.64 -43.34
N SER A 53 7.53 -8.79 -42.35
CA SER A 53 8.31 -9.10 -41.12
C SER A 53 7.44 -9.69 -40.05
N LEU A 54 7.61 -10.97 -39.76
CA LEU A 54 6.92 -11.67 -38.69
C LEU A 54 7.29 -11.11 -37.30
N ALA A 55 8.57 -10.68 -37.13
CA ALA A 55 9.06 -10.12 -35.87
C ALA A 55 8.34 -8.80 -35.52
N VAL A 56 8.23 -7.87 -36.48
CA VAL A 56 7.52 -6.60 -36.29
C VAL A 56 6.03 -6.82 -36.07
N THR A 57 5.46 -7.80 -36.78
CA THR A 57 4.04 -8.16 -36.61
C THR A 57 3.78 -8.76 -35.22
N ALA A 58 4.64 -9.64 -34.73
CA ALA A 58 4.53 -10.20 -33.37
C ALA A 58 4.65 -9.10 -32.30
N ASP A 59 5.59 -8.15 -32.47
CA ASP A 59 5.76 -7.00 -31.56
C ASP A 59 4.53 -6.05 -31.60
N ALA A 60 3.84 -5.94 -32.75
CA ALA A 60 2.57 -5.23 -32.81
C ALA A 60 1.52 -5.88 -31.90
N PHE A 61 1.38 -7.22 -31.90
CA PHE A 61 0.43 -7.92 -31.03
C PHE A 61 0.74 -7.78 -29.55
N ASN A 62 2.02 -7.60 -29.15
CA ASN A 62 2.36 -7.24 -27.77
C ASN A 62 1.70 -5.91 -27.36
N ASN A 63 1.77 -4.88 -28.21
CA ASN A 63 1.09 -3.60 -27.92
C ASN A 63 -0.45 -3.72 -27.87
N LEU A 64 -1.04 -4.69 -28.57
CA LEU A 64 -2.47 -4.97 -28.44
C LEU A 64 -2.79 -5.60 -27.07
N SER A 65 -1.93 -6.48 -26.57
CA SER A 65 -2.04 -7.03 -25.20
C SER A 65 -1.93 -5.94 -24.14
N ASP A 66 -0.99 -4.98 -24.32
CA ASP A 66 -0.84 -3.83 -23.41
C ASP A 66 -2.06 -2.89 -23.44
N ALA A 67 -2.72 -2.77 -24.61
CA ALA A 67 -3.99 -2.06 -24.71
C ALA A 67 -5.09 -2.78 -23.87
N ALA A 68 -5.10 -4.11 -23.86
CA ALA A 68 -6.01 -4.88 -23.00
C ALA A 68 -5.75 -4.63 -21.51
N SER A 69 -4.48 -4.61 -21.07
CA SER A 69 -4.09 -4.23 -19.69
C SER A 69 -4.58 -2.81 -19.33
N SER A 70 -4.45 -1.87 -20.26
CA SER A 70 -4.96 -0.50 -20.09
C SER A 70 -6.49 -0.44 -19.99
N ILE A 71 -7.21 -1.32 -20.69
CA ILE A 71 -8.67 -1.46 -20.57
C ILE A 71 -9.06 -2.02 -19.19
N ILE A 72 -8.34 -3.03 -18.69
CA ILE A 72 -8.57 -3.58 -17.35
C ILE A 72 -8.36 -2.47 -16.30
N SER A 73 -7.30 -1.69 -16.41
CA SER A 73 -7.04 -0.53 -15.57
C SER A 73 -8.17 0.50 -15.62
N PHE A 74 -8.69 0.81 -16.82
CA PHE A 74 -9.81 1.73 -17.00
C PHE A 74 -11.09 1.23 -16.30
N VAL A 75 -11.42 -0.04 -16.50
CA VAL A 75 -12.62 -0.66 -15.90
C VAL A 75 -12.46 -0.71 -14.38
N GLY A 76 -11.28 -1.10 -13.89
CA GLY A 76 -10.97 -1.17 -12.46
C GLY A 76 -11.16 0.17 -11.77
N VAL A 77 -10.54 1.24 -12.29
CA VAL A 77 -10.66 2.60 -11.74
C VAL A 77 -12.11 3.11 -11.79
N LYS A 78 -12.80 2.89 -12.92
CA LYS A 78 -14.18 3.31 -13.08
C LYS A 78 -15.12 2.60 -12.10
N MET A 79 -14.93 1.30 -11.89
CA MET A 79 -15.71 0.52 -10.93
C MET A 79 -15.40 0.90 -9.48
N ALA A 80 -14.13 1.10 -9.16
CA ALA A 80 -13.70 1.53 -7.83
C ALA A 80 -14.29 2.89 -7.41
N GLY A 81 -14.55 3.77 -8.39
CA GLY A 81 -15.18 5.06 -8.16
C GLY A 81 -16.69 5.01 -7.88
N LYS A 82 -17.36 3.83 -7.97
CA LYS A 82 -18.78 3.71 -7.62
C LYS A 82 -19.00 3.92 -6.13
N PRO A 83 -20.08 4.65 -5.74
CA PRO A 83 -20.46 4.80 -4.34
C PRO A 83 -20.88 3.46 -3.73
N ALA A 84 -21.08 3.46 -2.41
CA ALA A 84 -21.70 2.35 -1.70
C ALA A 84 -23.12 2.09 -2.21
N ASP A 85 -23.49 0.82 -2.27
CA ASP A 85 -24.82 0.34 -2.62
C ASP A 85 -25.27 -0.76 -1.64
N ALA A 86 -26.44 -1.37 -1.89
CA ALA A 86 -27.00 -2.38 -0.99
C ALA A 86 -26.15 -3.66 -0.90
N GLU A 87 -25.43 -4.02 -1.97
CA GLU A 87 -24.56 -5.20 -2.01
C GLU A 87 -23.17 -4.90 -1.46
N HIS A 88 -22.70 -3.65 -1.62
CA HIS A 88 -21.37 -3.21 -1.20
C HIS A 88 -21.46 -1.94 -0.32
N PRO A 89 -21.88 -2.07 0.96
CA PRO A 89 -22.11 -0.94 1.87
C PRO A 89 -20.85 -0.12 2.16
N PHE A 90 -19.67 -0.73 2.03
CA PHE A 90 -18.38 -0.04 2.16
C PHE A 90 -17.83 0.49 0.82
N GLY A 91 -18.62 0.43 -0.27
CA GLY A 91 -18.25 0.88 -1.61
C GLY A 91 -17.35 -0.11 -2.37
N HIS A 92 -16.90 0.31 -3.54
CA HIS A 92 -16.24 -0.56 -4.52
C HIS A 92 -14.73 -0.32 -4.63
N GLY A 93 -14.15 0.47 -3.72
CA GLY A 93 -12.75 0.92 -3.81
C GLY A 93 -11.70 -0.20 -3.92
N ARG A 94 -11.95 -1.37 -3.31
CA ARG A 94 -11.07 -2.54 -3.41
C ARG A 94 -10.95 -3.13 -4.82
N ILE A 95 -11.88 -2.81 -5.74
CA ILE A 95 -11.77 -3.24 -7.15
C ILE A 95 -10.51 -2.66 -7.81
N GLU A 96 -10.01 -1.50 -7.37
CA GLU A 96 -8.75 -0.95 -7.86
C GLU A 96 -7.56 -1.89 -7.54
N TYR A 97 -7.52 -2.46 -6.34
CA TYR A 97 -6.49 -3.44 -5.96
C TYR A 97 -6.62 -4.73 -6.77
N ILE A 98 -7.85 -5.21 -6.98
CA ILE A 98 -8.08 -6.41 -7.82
C ILE A 98 -7.61 -6.16 -9.26
N ALA A 99 -7.92 -5.00 -9.84
CA ALA A 99 -7.46 -4.63 -11.18
C ALA A 99 -5.92 -4.53 -11.24
N ALA A 100 -5.28 -3.92 -10.23
CA ALA A 100 -3.82 -3.84 -10.14
C ALA A 100 -3.16 -5.23 -10.01
N LEU A 101 -3.80 -6.14 -9.26
CA LEU A 101 -3.34 -7.53 -9.13
C LEU A 101 -3.43 -8.27 -10.48
N ILE A 102 -4.52 -8.10 -11.24
CA ILE A 102 -4.65 -8.69 -12.57
C ILE A 102 -3.55 -8.16 -13.49
N VAL A 103 -3.29 -6.84 -13.49
CA VAL A 103 -2.20 -6.25 -14.30
C VAL A 103 -0.84 -6.79 -13.88
N SER A 104 -0.58 -6.95 -12.57
CA SER A 104 0.70 -7.51 -12.10
C SER A 104 0.92 -8.95 -12.56
N PHE A 105 -0.14 -9.77 -12.61
CA PHE A 105 -0.05 -11.12 -13.18
C PHE A 105 0.25 -11.11 -14.68
N LEU A 106 -0.28 -10.14 -15.44
CA LEU A 106 0.07 -9.98 -16.85
C LEU A 106 1.56 -9.61 -17.02
N VAL A 107 2.09 -8.73 -16.16
CA VAL A 107 3.53 -8.40 -16.14
C VAL A 107 4.38 -9.65 -15.86
N ILE A 108 3.99 -10.49 -14.89
CA ILE A 108 4.68 -11.74 -14.58
C ILE A 108 4.62 -12.71 -15.79
N GLU A 109 3.48 -12.83 -16.44
CA GLU A 109 3.29 -13.70 -17.62
C GLU A 109 4.20 -13.27 -18.77
N VAL A 110 4.26 -11.97 -19.05
CA VAL A 110 5.19 -11.37 -20.04
C VAL A 110 6.63 -11.71 -19.69
N GLY A 111 7.04 -11.54 -18.42
CA GLY A 111 8.38 -11.91 -17.94
C GLY A 111 8.69 -13.40 -18.17
N PHE A 112 7.74 -14.30 -17.87
CA PHE A 112 7.90 -15.74 -18.16
C PHE A 112 7.98 -16.05 -19.66
N THR A 113 7.24 -15.34 -20.48
CA THR A 113 7.30 -15.49 -21.94
C THR A 113 8.67 -15.08 -22.47
N PHE A 114 9.23 -13.97 -22.01
CA PHE A 114 10.60 -13.56 -22.33
C PHE A 114 11.65 -14.55 -21.82
N PHE A 115 11.47 -15.10 -20.61
CA PHE A 115 12.34 -16.11 -20.05
C PHE A 115 12.42 -17.35 -20.95
N LYS A 116 11.25 -17.89 -21.34
CA LYS A 116 11.17 -19.05 -22.24
C LYS A 116 11.78 -18.77 -23.62
N SER A 117 11.49 -17.59 -24.18
CA SER A 117 12.06 -17.15 -25.46
C SER A 117 13.58 -17.05 -25.39
N SER A 118 14.11 -16.48 -24.31
CA SER A 118 15.57 -16.35 -24.11
C SER A 118 16.26 -17.71 -23.99
N ILE A 119 15.66 -18.69 -23.25
CA ILE A 119 16.19 -20.06 -23.19
C ILE A 119 16.16 -20.70 -24.59
N SER A 120 15.06 -20.54 -25.34
CA SER A 120 14.95 -21.07 -26.69
C SER A 120 16.04 -20.51 -27.60
N LYS A 121 16.35 -19.22 -27.54
CA LYS A 121 17.41 -18.56 -28.30
C LYS A 121 18.83 -19.00 -27.88
N ILE A 122 19.02 -19.40 -26.61
CA ILE A 122 20.30 -20.02 -26.18
C ILE A 122 20.47 -21.40 -26.80
N MET A 123 19.40 -22.19 -26.84
CA MET A 123 19.43 -23.54 -27.40
C MET A 123 19.47 -23.58 -28.93
N HIS A 124 18.80 -22.64 -29.56
CA HIS A 124 18.69 -22.46 -31.01
C HIS A 124 19.03 -21.03 -31.40
N PRO A 125 20.34 -20.68 -31.50
CA PRO A 125 20.76 -19.32 -31.83
C PRO A 125 20.24 -18.89 -33.21
N GLU A 126 19.55 -17.75 -33.24
CA GLU A 126 19.08 -17.13 -34.46
C GLU A 126 20.08 -16.06 -34.90
N GLU A 127 20.28 -15.92 -36.23
CA GLU A 127 21.07 -14.81 -36.78
C GLU A 127 20.29 -13.50 -36.65
N ILE A 128 20.88 -12.53 -35.99
CA ILE A 128 20.34 -11.17 -35.90
C ILE A 128 20.82 -10.37 -37.10
N THR A 129 19.90 -10.01 -38.02
CA THR A 129 20.18 -9.15 -39.15
C THR A 129 19.78 -7.70 -38.81
N PHE A 130 20.66 -6.76 -39.13
CA PHE A 130 20.36 -5.35 -38.98
C PHE A 130 19.47 -4.86 -40.14
N ASP A 131 18.22 -4.42 -39.77
CA ASP A 131 17.34 -3.71 -40.71
C ASP A 131 17.02 -2.32 -40.13
N PRO A 132 17.31 -1.23 -40.85
CA PRO A 132 17.09 0.14 -40.35
C PRO A 132 15.62 0.46 -39.99
N VAL A 133 14.64 -0.10 -40.71
CA VAL A 133 13.24 0.26 -40.53
C VAL A 133 12.68 -0.31 -39.20
N PRO A 134 12.78 -1.64 -38.94
CA PRO A 134 12.46 -2.17 -37.61
C PRO A 134 13.23 -1.49 -36.49
N PHE A 135 14.52 -1.20 -36.68
CA PHE A 135 15.34 -0.55 -35.65
C PHE A 135 14.80 0.84 -35.26
N ILE A 136 14.44 1.70 -36.24
CA ILE A 136 13.83 3.00 -35.94
C ILE A 136 12.48 2.84 -35.23
N ILE A 137 11.66 1.84 -35.58
CA ILE A 137 10.38 1.57 -34.94
C ILE A 137 10.57 1.18 -33.47
N LEU A 138 11.59 0.35 -33.17
CA LEU A 138 11.92 -0.02 -31.79
C LEU A 138 12.31 1.23 -30.97
N ILE A 139 13.15 2.12 -31.52
CA ILE A 139 13.53 3.37 -30.85
C ILE A 139 12.31 4.27 -30.57
N LEU A 140 11.43 4.46 -31.56
CA LEU A 140 10.21 5.24 -31.37
C LEU A 140 9.28 4.60 -30.34
N SER A 141 9.16 3.29 -30.34
CA SER A 141 8.39 2.54 -29.31
C SER A 141 8.94 2.77 -27.91
N ILE A 142 10.28 2.70 -27.73
CA ILE A 142 10.94 2.99 -26.44
C ILE A 142 10.56 4.38 -25.96
N LEU A 143 10.64 5.40 -26.82
CA LEU A 143 10.32 6.78 -26.42
C LEU A 143 8.85 6.95 -25.99
N VAL A 144 7.91 6.34 -26.71
CA VAL A 144 6.49 6.38 -26.36
C VAL A 144 6.24 5.65 -25.05
N LYS A 145 6.75 4.42 -24.89
CA LYS A 145 6.59 3.61 -23.68
C LYS A 145 7.25 4.24 -22.46
N LEU A 146 8.44 4.83 -22.63
CA LEU A 146 9.12 5.56 -21.57
C LEU A 146 8.29 6.76 -21.10
N TRP A 147 7.72 7.52 -22.03
CA TRP A 147 6.82 8.61 -21.69
C TRP A 147 5.56 8.10 -20.97
N MET A 148 4.97 6.99 -21.41
CA MET A 148 3.82 6.37 -20.75
C MET A 148 4.16 5.91 -19.33
N ALA A 149 5.33 5.29 -19.13
CA ALA A 149 5.80 4.88 -17.81
C ALA A 149 5.92 6.08 -16.85
N PHE A 150 6.58 7.16 -17.28
CA PHE A 150 6.69 8.40 -16.49
C PHE A 150 5.33 9.06 -16.23
N PHE A 151 4.46 9.08 -17.24
CA PHE A 151 3.11 9.65 -17.12
C PHE A 151 2.29 8.90 -16.07
N ASN A 152 2.20 7.58 -16.19
CA ASN A 152 1.44 6.75 -15.23
C ASN A 152 2.06 6.77 -13.83
N ASN A 153 3.40 6.72 -13.71
CA ASN A 153 4.07 6.79 -12.42
C ASN A 153 3.83 8.14 -11.71
N LYS A 154 3.93 9.26 -12.45
CA LYS A 154 3.66 10.60 -11.88
C LYS A 154 2.23 10.72 -11.39
N LEU A 155 1.25 10.28 -12.18
CA LEU A 155 -0.15 10.36 -11.81
C LEU A 155 -0.49 9.34 -10.72
N GLY A 156 0.01 8.10 -10.81
CA GLY A 156 -0.19 7.04 -9.84
C GLY A 156 0.30 7.43 -8.45
N LYS A 157 1.50 8.01 -8.36
CA LYS A 157 2.03 8.54 -7.08
C LYS A 157 1.21 9.71 -6.55
N ARG A 158 0.70 10.59 -7.44
CA ARG A 158 -0.09 11.76 -7.01
C ARG A 158 -1.41 11.39 -6.36
N ILE A 159 -2.04 10.30 -6.79
CA ILE A 159 -3.35 9.85 -6.28
C ILE A 159 -3.27 8.52 -5.53
N ASP A 160 -2.09 8.01 -5.23
CA ASP A 160 -1.83 6.70 -4.62
C ASP A 160 -2.62 5.56 -5.30
N SER A 161 -2.54 5.47 -6.63
CA SER A 161 -3.23 4.45 -7.41
C SER A 161 -2.32 3.27 -7.73
N LYS A 162 -2.58 2.13 -7.10
CA LYS A 162 -1.81 0.89 -7.33
C LYS A 162 -1.93 0.39 -8.77
N VAL A 163 -3.12 0.51 -9.38
CA VAL A 163 -3.32 0.09 -10.77
C VAL A 163 -2.53 0.95 -11.76
N MET A 164 -2.39 2.26 -11.51
CA MET A 164 -1.59 3.13 -12.36
C MET A 164 -0.08 2.86 -12.18
N LEU A 165 0.36 2.55 -10.97
CA LEU A 165 1.74 2.15 -10.71
C LEU A 165 2.06 0.81 -11.38
N ALA A 166 1.14 -0.16 -11.35
CA ALA A 166 1.27 -1.42 -12.08
C ALA A 166 1.39 -1.20 -13.60
N THR A 167 0.53 -0.34 -14.18
CA THR A 167 0.60 0.02 -15.62
C THR A 167 1.89 0.79 -15.97
N ALA A 168 2.43 1.59 -15.05
CA ALA A 168 3.72 2.26 -15.22
C ALA A 168 4.88 1.25 -15.27
N ALA A 169 4.85 0.23 -14.39
CA ALA A 169 5.85 -0.83 -14.35
C ALA A 169 5.79 -1.73 -15.59
N ASP A 170 4.59 -2.05 -16.08
CA ASP A 170 4.36 -2.75 -17.34
C ASP A 170 5.04 -2.01 -18.51
N SER A 171 4.71 -0.72 -18.68
CA SER A 171 5.34 0.13 -19.72
C SER A 171 6.87 0.26 -19.55
N LEU A 172 7.38 0.25 -18.32
CA LEU A 172 8.82 0.27 -18.04
C LEU A 172 9.47 -1.08 -18.38
N GLY A 173 8.79 -2.19 -18.10
CA GLY A 173 9.21 -3.52 -18.53
C GLY A 173 9.42 -3.60 -20.05
N ASP A 174 8.48 -3.06 -20.83
CA ASP A 174 8.59 -2.97 -22.27
C ASP A 174 9.79 -2.11 -22.73
N VAL A 175 10.05 -0.98 -22.05
CA VAL A 175 11.23 -0.16 -22.34
C VAL A 175 12.51 -0.97 -22.10
N ILE A 176 12.60 -1.68 -20.99
CA ILE A 176 13.81 -2.46 -20.64
C ILE A 176 14.02 -3.59 -21.64
N THR A 177 12.96 -4.36 -21.95
CA THR A 177 13.05 -5.49 -22.89
C THR A 177 13.39 -5.02 -24.31
N THR A 178 12.73 -3.99 -24.82
CA THR A 178 12.99 -3.43 -26.14
C THR A 178 14.39 -2.79 -26.22
N SER A 179 14.84 -2.12 -25.13
CA SER A 179 16.19 -1.56 -25.07
C SER A 179 17.27 -2.65 -25.08
N ALA A 180 17.05 -3.75 -24.36
CA ALA A 180 17.97 -4.88 -24.41
C ALA A 180 18.09 -5.45 -25.84
N THR A 181 16.97 -5.59 -26.54
CA THR A 181 16.96 -6.03 -27.94
C THR A 181 17.71 -5.04 -28.85
N VAL A 182 17.47 -3.73 -28.70
CA VAL A 182 18.18 -2.69 -29.46
C VAL A 182 19.70 -2.75 -29.22
N ILE A 183 20.11 -2.84 -27.96
CA ILE A 183 21.53 -2.98 -27.58
C ILE A 183 22.13 -4.25 -28.16
N SER A 184 21.42 -5.37 -28.12
CA SER A 184 21.85 -6.65 -28.69
C SER A 184 22.06 -6.57 -30.21
N ILE A 185 21.14 -5.90 -30.92
CA ILE A 185 21.27 -5.64 -32.37
C ILE A 185 22.53 -4.81 -32.67
N VAL A 186 22.77 -3.74 -31.90
CA VAL A 186 23.96 -2.90 -32.06
C VAL A 186 25.25 -3.68 -31.81
N ILE A 187 25.32 -4.44 -30.70
CA ILE A 187 26.49 -5.25 -30.37
C ILE A 187 26.74 -6.29 -31.48
N CYS A 188 25.70 -7.00 -31.91
CA CYS A 188 25.81 -8.00 -32.98
C CYS A 188 26.31 -7.40 -34.29
N HIS A 189 25.84 -6.20 -34.67
CA HIS A 189 26.25 -5.51 -35.89
C HIS A 189 27.75 -5.16 -35.87
N PHE A 190 28.31 -4.73 -34.72
CA PHE A 190 29.72 -4.33 -34.63
C PHE A 190 30.67 -5.46 -34.26
N THR A 191 30.22 -6.48 -33.54
CA THR A 191 31.12 -7.53 -32.98
C THR A 191 30.83 -8.92 -33.51
N SER A 192 29.73 -9.14 -34.22
CA SER A 192 29.21 -10.44 -34.62
C SER A 192 28.92 -11.39 -33.45
N ILE A 193 28.85 -10.85 -32.21
CA ILE A 193 28.51 -11.61 -31.01
C ILE A 193 27.02 -11.41 -30.70
N ASN A 194 26.26 -12.50 -30.71
CA ASN A 194 24.86 -12.46 -30.34
C ASN A 194 24.69 -12.57 -28.80
N VAL A 195 24.40 -11.43 -28.17
CA VAL A 195 24.16 -11.37 -26.71
C VAL A 195 22.66 -11.31 -26.35
N ASP A 196 21.78 -11.31 -27.34
CA ASP A 196 20.32 -11.12 -27.17
C ASP A 196 19.72 -12.12 -26.17
N ALA A 197 20.09 -13.40 -26.31
CA ALA A 197 19.56 -14.46 -25.45
C ALA A 197 19.94 -14.29 -23.95
N ILE A 198 21.20 -13.89 -23.68
CA ILE A 198 21.69 -13.67 -22.31
C ILE A 198 21.09 -12.40 -21.73
N ALA A 199 21.06 -11.32 -22.50
CA ALA A 199 20.44 -10.06 -22.11
C ALA A 199 18.95 -10.27 -21.82
N GLY A 200 18.23 -10.97 -22.68
CA GLY A 200 16.83 -11.33 -22.51
C GLY A 200 16.56 -12.15 -21.24
N LEU A 201 17.46 -13.08 -20.89
CA LEU A 201 17.34 -13.86 -19.66
C LEU A 201 17.45 -12.99 -18.40
N ILE A 202 18.42 -12.08 -18.35
CA ILE A 202 18.61 -11.15 -17.24
C ILE A 202 17.38 -10.22 -17.11
N VAL A 203 16.94 -9.66 -18.22
CA VAL A 203 15.79 -8.74 -18.26
C VAL A 203 14.51 -9.44 -17.84
N SER A 204 14.27 -10.68 -18.30
CA SER A 204 13.09 -11.45 -17.88
C SER A 204 13.04 -11.65 -16.36
N GLY A 205 14.20 -11.88 -15.71
CA GLY A 205 14.30 -11.95 -14.26
C GLY A 205 13.88 -10.64 -13.57
N ILE A 206 14.33 -9.50 -14.11
CA ILE A 206 13.95 -8.17 -13.58
C ILE A 206 12.45 -7.92 -13.73
N VAL A 207 11.86 -8.26 -14.88
CA VAL A 207 10.42 -8.07 -15.16
C VAL A 207 9.57 -8.95 -14.25
N ILE A 208 9.94 -10.23 -14.06
CA ILE A 208 9.24 -11.14 -13.13
C ILE A 208 9.31 -10.58 -11.70
N TRP A 209 10.50 -10.17 -11.25
CA TRP A 209 10.68 -9.58 -9.92
C TRP A 209 9.79 -8.33 -9.72
N SER A 210 9.75 -7.43 -10.71
CA SER A 210 8.89 -6.25 -10.68
C SER A 210 7.41 -6.63 -10.55
N GLY A 211 6.93 -7.57 -11.36
CA GLY A 211 5.55 -8.05 -11.31
C GLY A 211 5.20 -8.68 -9.96
N VAL A 212 6.10 -9.49 -9.38
CA VAL A 212 5.90 -10.09 -8.04
C VAL A 212 5.86 -9.03 -6.96
N SER A 213 6.75 -8.01 -7.02
CA SER A 213 6.74 -6.89 -6.06
C SER A 213 5.41 -6.13 -6.10
N ILE A 214 4.92 -5.79 -7.31
CA ILE A 214 3.62 -5.10 -7.47
C ILE A 214 2.48 -5.97 -6.94
N ALA A 215 2.49 -7.29 -7.23
CA ALA A 215 1.46 -8.20 -6.72
C ALA A 215 1.45 -8.20 -5.19
N LYS A 216 2.62 -8.27 -4.54
CA LYS A 216 2.77 -8.22 -3.09
C LYS A 216 2.22 -6.90 -2.53
N ASP A 217 2.69 -5.75 -3.03
CA ASP A 217 2.27 -4.42 -2.59
C ASP A 217 0.77 -4.17 -2.77
N THR A 218 0.14 -4.89 -3.71
CA THR A 218 -1.29 -4.81 -3.99
C THR A 218 -2.11 -5.71 -3.08
N LEU A 219 -1.55 -6.86 -2.68
CA LEU A 219 -2.19 -7.81 -1.78
C LEU A 219 -2.18 -7.33 -0.32
N GLU A 220 -1.13 -6.64 0.12
CA GLU A 220 -0.99 -6.18 1.51
C GLU A 220 -2.22 -5.40 2.02
N PRO A 221 -2.77 -4.40 1.30
CA PRO A 221 -3.99 -3.71 1.72
C PRO A 221 -5.24 -4.60 1.75
N LEU A 222 -5.28 -5.69 0.95
CA LEU A 222 -6.40 -6.63 0.93
C LEU A 222 -6.37 -7.62 2.10
N ILE A 223 -5.17 -8.06 2.50
CA ILE A 223 -4.94 -8.96 3.64
C ILE A 223 -5.11 -8.21 4.96
N GLY A 224 -4.67 -6.95 5.01
CA GLY A 224 -4.60 -6.10 6.18
C GLY A 224 -3.15 -5.74 6.48
N GLN A 225 -2.79 -4.51 6.20
CA GLN A 225 -1.47 -3.96 6.53
C GLN A 225 -1.56 -3.13 7.79
N ARG A 226 -0.44 -2.97 8.48
CA ARG A 226 -0.33 -2.06 9.62
C ARG A 226 -0.60 -0.62 9.22
N VAL A 227 -1.08 0.16 10.17
CA VAL A 227 -1.36 1.58 9.97
C VAL A 227 -0.03 2.33 9.77
N PRO A 228 0.14 3.13 8.72
CA PRO A 228 1.31 4.00 8.57
C PRO A 228 1.42 4.95 9.77
N SER A 229 2.65 5.10 10.31
CA SER A 229 2.90 5.91 11.52
C SER A 229 2.36 7.34 11.43
N GLU A 230 2.44 7.98 10.26
CA GLU A 230 1.89 9.32 10.04
C GLU A 230 0.37 9.37 10.21
N LEU A 231 -0.34 8.35 9.70
CA LEU A 231 -1.80 8.27 9.84
C LEU A 231 -2.20 7.88 11.26
N TYR A 232 -1.43 6.96 11.89
CA TYR A 232 -1.60 6.59 13.28
C TYR A 232 -1.55 7.82 14.19
N GLN A 233 -0.46 8.58 14.13
CA GLN A 233 -0.28 9.77 14.93
C GLN A 233 -1.35 10.82 14.64
N LYS A 234 -1.68 11.06 13.36
CA LYS A 234 -2.69 12.04 12.99
C LYS A 234 -4.08 11.75 13.59
N ILE A 235 -4.48 10.47 13.66
CA ILE A 235 -5.76 10.07 14.26
C ILE A 235 -5.67 10.17 15.77
N THR A 236 -4.61 9.65 16.38
CA THR A 236 -4.40 9.67 17.83
C THR A 236 -4.33 11.12 18.35
N ASP A 237 -3.50 11.98 17.75
CA ASP A 237 -3.39 13.40 18.10
C ASP A 237 -4.73 14.11 17.98
N MET A 238 -5.51 13.79 16.95
CA MET A 238 -6.86 14.36 16.79
C MET A 238 -7.75 13.95 17.96
N VAL A 239 -7.79 12.68 18.33
CA VAL A 239 -8.62 12.19 19.45
C VAL A 239 -8.18 12.82 20.76
N GLU A 240 -6.88 12.83 21.06
CA GLU A 240 -6.30 13.36 22.30
C GLU A 240 -6.40 14.89 22.42
N SER A 241 -6.62 15.60 21.31
CA SER A 241 -6.75 17.08 21.31
C SER A 241 -8.05 17.58 21.94
N TYR A 242 -9.03 16.71 22.21
CA TYR A 242 -10.32 17.10 22.76
C TYR A 242 -10.30 17.09 24.29
N GLU A 243 -10.80 18.18 24.85
CA GLU A 243 -10.98 18.27 26.32
C GLU A 243 -11.92 17.18 26.82
N GLY A 244 -11.48 16.41 27.81
CA GLY A 244 -12.19 15.24 28.37
C GLY A 244 -11.66 13.90 27.85
N ILE A 245 -10.68 13.88 26.94
CA ILE A 245 -9.91 12.71 26.58
C ILE A 245 -8.57 12.75 27.33
N VAL A 246 -8.21 11.64 27.98
CA VAL A 246 -6.97 11.50 28.77
C VAL A 246 -5.86 10.84 27.96
N GLY A 247 -6.24 9.93 27.07
CA GLY A 247 -5.32 9.21 26.18
C GLY A 247 -6.09 8.45 25.11
N ALA A 248 -5.37 7.97 24.10
CA ALA A 248 -5.93 7.14 23.04
C ALA A 248 -4.96 6.03 22.64
N HIS A 249 -5.48 4.82 22.41
CA HIS A 249 -4.70 3.63 22.11
C HIS A 249 -5.48 2.66 21.21
N ASP A 250 -4.85 1.56 20.80
CA ASP A 250 -5.43 0.45 20.02
C ASP A 250 -6.13 0.89 18.74
N LEU A 251 -5.48 1.81 18.01
CA LEU A 251 -5.97 2.24 16.72
C LEU A 251 -5.83 1.11 15.68
N ILE A 252 -6.96 0.64 15.18
CA ILE A 252 -7.06 -0.32 14.07
C ILE A 252 -7.68 0.40 12.88
N VAL A 253 -7.06 0.28 11.69
CA VAL A 253 -7.58 0.86 10.45
C VAL A 253 -7.83 -0.21 9.40
N HIS A 254 -9.06 -0.29 8.93
CA HIS A 254 -9.47 -1.15 7.82
C HIS A 254 -9.58 -0.34 6.52
N ASN A 255 -8.82 -0.75 5.52
CA ASN A 255 -8.81 -0.10 4.21
C ASN A 255 -9.85 -0.74 3.27
N TYR A 256 -10.78 0.07 2.74
CA TYR A 256 -11.78 -0.33 1.75
C TYR A 256 -11.53 0.30 0.37
N GLY A 257 -10.31 0.70 0.11
CA GLY A 257 -9.85 1.34 -1.10
C GLY A 257 -9.05 2.61 -0.78
N PRO A 258 -8.41 3.21 -1.77
CA PRO A 258 -7.44 4.29 -1.52
C PRO A 258 -7.97 5.52 -0.77
N ASN A 259 -9.29 5.77 -0.83
CA ASN A 259 -9.92 6.94 -0.22
C ASN A 259 -11.05 6.58 0.76
N ARG A 260 -11.08 5.35 1.25
CA ARG A 260 -12.13 4.93 2.17
C ARG A 260 -11.57 3.99 3.21
N SER A 261 -11.52 4.48 4.44
CA SER A 261 -11.07 3.71 5.59
C SER A 261 -12.11 3.76 6.69
N MET A 262 -12.14 2.70 7.46
CA MET A 262 -12.85 2.60 8.74
C MET A 262 -11.79 2.39 9.82
N ALA A 263 -11.93 3.06 10.93
CA ALA A 263 -11.02 2.93 12.06
C ALA A 263 -11.77 2.71 13.36
N THR A 264 -11.17 1.96 14.26
CA THR A 264 -11.57 1.84 15.64
C THR A 264 -10.41 2.27 16.53
N ILE A 265 -10.69 3.00 17.59
CA ILE A 265 -9.71 3.45 18.57
C ILE A 265 -10.32 3.41 19.96
N HIS A 266 -9.52 3.17 20.96
CA HIS A 266 -9.88 3.32 22.35
C HIS A 266 -9.55 4.73 22.82
N ALA A 267 -10.44 5.35 23.60
CA ALA A 267 -10.22 6.65 24.22
C ALA A 267 -10.44 6.57 25.72
N GLU A 268 -9.41 6.92 26.47
CA GLU A 268 -9.49 7.02 27.92
C GLU A 268 -10.27 8.27 28.32
N VAL A 269 -11.33 8.09 29.10
CA VAL A 269 -12.17 9.17 29.63
C VAL A 269 -12.21 9.11 31.17
N PRO A 270 -12.28 10.24 31.90
CA PRO A 270 -12.37 10.21 33.35
C PRO A 270 -13.63 9.49 33.82
N ASN A 271 -13.51 8.60 34.80
CA ASN A 271 -14.61 7.77 35.34
C ASN A 271 -15.63 8.58 36.17
N ASP A 272 -15.30 9.83 36.52
CA ASP A 272 -16.15 10.73 37.28
C ASP A 272 -17.02 11.65 36.42
N VAL A 273 -16.88 11.58 35.10
CA VAL A 273 -17.72 12.29 34.12
C VAL A 273 -18.93 11.41 33.76
N SER A 274 -20.10 12.03 33.53
CA SER A 274 -21.27 11.27 33.15
C SER A 274 -21.10 10.64 31.75
N ILE A 275 -21.69 9.44 31.57
CA ILE A 275 -21.64 8.75 30.27
C ILE A 275 -22.16 9.62 29.14
N GLU A 276 -23.23 10.42 29.41
CA GLU A 276 -23.81 11.30 28.40
C GLU A 276 -22.82 12.40 27.97
N ALA A 277 -22.09 13.00 28.91
CA ALA A 277 -21.12 14.04 28.61
C ALA A 277 -19.91 13.49 27.83
N SER A 278 -19.40 12.32 28.25
CA SER A 278 -18.32 11.63 27.52
C SER A 278 -18.77 11.24 26.12
N HIS A 279 -19.99 10.73 25.94
CA HIS A 279 -20.56 10.36 24.65
C HIS A 279 -20.70 11.58 23.70
N GLU A 280 -21.07 12.77 24.20
CA GLU A 280 -21.14 13.95 23.37
C GLU A 280 -19.77 14.37 22.81
N ILE A 281 -18.70 14.18 23.59
CA ILE A 281 -17.32 14.43 23.14
C ILE A 281 -16.95 13.44 22.03
N ILE A 282 -17.15 12.13 22.30
CA ILE A 282 -16.89 11.05 21.35
C ILE A 282 -17.60 11.30 20.00
N ASP A 283 -18.90 11.58 20.05
CA ASP A 283 -19.74 11.85 18.89
C ASP A 283 -19.23 13.06 18.06
N ARG A 284 -18.65 14.06 18.72
CA ARG A 284 -18.02 15.20 18.05
C ARG A 284 -16.74 14.76 17.34
N ILE A 285 -15.88 14.01 18.02
CA ILE A 285 -14.63 13.50 17.46
C ILE A 285 -14.91 12.64 16.21
N GLU A 286 -15.87 11.71 16.29
CA GLU A 286 -16.23 10.85 15.16
C GLU A 286 -16.74 11.64 13.96
N ARG A 287 -17.54 12.69 14.18
CA ARG A 287 -18.00 13.60 13.12
C ARG A 287 -16.86 14.40 12.49
N ASP A 288 -15.94 14.90 13.30
CA ASP A 288 -14.83 15.71 12.82
C ASP A 288 -13.79 14.82 12.11
N ALA A 289 -13.53 13.59 12.58
CA ALA A 289 -12.72 12.59 11.87
C ALA A 289 -13.30 12.28 10.47
N LYS A 290 -14.63 12.17 10.37
CA LYS A 290 -15.29 12.00 9.07
C LYS A 290 -15.11 13.18 8.14
N LYS A 291 -15.19 14.41 8.68
CA LYS A 291 -15.09 15.64 7.91
C LYS A 291 -13.65 15.96 7.50
N GLU A 292 -12.68 15.77 8.39
CA GLU A 292 -11.30 16.20 8.21
C GLU A 292 -10.42 15.12 7.59
N LEU A 293 -10.62 13.86 7.97
CA LEU A 293 -9.81 12.73 7.54
C LEU A 293 -10.52 11.81 6.54
N ASN A 294 -11.83 12.01 6.31
CA ASN A 294 -12.69 11.13 5.53
C ASN A 294 -12.69 9.66 6.03
N ILE A 295 -12.46 9.45 7.32
CA ILE A 295 -12.44 8.16 7.99
C ILE A 295 -13.74 7.95 8.74
N LEU A 296 -14.34 6.77 8.66
CA LEU A 296 -15.39 6.34 9.55
C LEU A 296 -14.73 5.85 10.83
N LEU A 297 -14.66 6.73 11.83
CA LEU A 297 -14.07 6.41 13.14
C LEU A 297 -15.16 5.90 14.07
N VAL A 298 -14.85 4.88 14.85
CA VAL A 298 -15.64 4.37 15.97
C VAL A 298 -14.75 4.35 17.20
N ILE A 299 -15.20 4.99 18.29
CA ILE A 299 -14.41 5.14 19.50
C ILE A 299 -15.01 4.30 20.62
N HIS A 300 -14.20 3.40 21.19
CA HIS A 300 -14.50 2.73 22.44
C HIS A 300 -14.08 3.61 23.62
N MET A 301 -14.96 3.79 24.59
CA MET A 301 -14.65 4.59 25.79
C MET A 301 -14.12 3.70 26.90
N ASP A 302 -12.92 3.99 27.39
CA ASP A 302 -12.32 3.34 28.54
C ASP A 302 -12.31 4.29 29.74
N PRO A 303 -13.15 4.04 30.76
CA PRO A 303 -13.17 4.89 31.95
C PRO A 303 -11.92 4.67 32.81
N VAL A 304 -11.14 5.75 33.02
CA VAL A 304 -9.92 5.73 33.85
C VAL A 304 -10.10 6.51 35.13
N GLU A 305 -9.47 6.01 36.20
CA GLU A 305 -9.49 6.67 37.51
C GLU A 305 -8.55 7.88 37.52
N MET A 306 -9.08 9.05 37.93
CA MET A 306 -8.33 10.31 37.95
C MET A 306 -8.23 10.94 39.36
N ARG A 307 -8.86 10.38 40.38
CA ARG A 307 -8.95 10.98 41.71
C ARG A 307 -8.50 10.09 42.87
N ASP A 308 -8.61 8.77 42.73
CA ASP A 308 -8.18 7.85 43.80
C ASP A 308 -6.63 7.84 43.84
N GLU A 309 -6.05 8.54 44.83
CA GLU A 309 -4.60 8.67 45.02
C GLU A 309 -3.91 7.31 45.08
N GLU A 310 -4.56 6.29 45.66
CA GLU A 310 -4.00 4.95 45.75
C GLU A 310 -3.90 4.28 44.38
N VAL A 311 -4.92 4.45 43.53
CA VAL A 311 -4.89 3.92 42.14
C VAL A 311 -3.86 4.63 41.31
N LEU A 312 -3.75 5.95 41.42
CA LEU A 312 -2.75 6.74 40.70
C LEU A 312 -1.34 6.37 41.15
N GLU A 313 -1.09 6.17 42.45
CA GLU A 313 0.20 5.72 42.96
C GLU A 313 0.58 4.32 42.43
N LEU A 314 -0.37 3.40 42.36
CA LEU A 314 -0.16 2.06 41.79
C LEU A 314 0.15 2.11 40.32
N ARG A 315 -0.57 2.96 39.56
CA ARG A 315 -0.29 3.21 38.12
C ARG A 315 1.13 3.72 37.91
N ASP A 316 1.54 4.74 38.66
CA ASP A 316 2.88 5.33 38.58
C ASP A 316 3.97 4.32 38.90
N LYS A 317 3.81 3.55 39.98
CA LYS A 317 4.73 2.48 40.36
C LYS A 317 4.85 1.41 39.27
N THR A 318 3.70 1.00 38.71
CA THR A 318 3.65 0.04 37.59
C THR A 318 4.42 0.59 36.39
N SER A 319 4.20 1.87 36.03
CA SER A 319 4.89 2.55 34.94
C SER A 319 6.40 2.55 35.14
N HIS A 320 6.88 2.86 36.33
CA HIS A 320 8.31 2.82 36.66
C HIS A 320 8.93 1.43 36.50
N ILE A 321 8.22 0.38 36.94
CA ILE A 321 8.70 -1.00 36.81
C ILE A 321 8.72 -1.43 35.36
N VAL A 322 7.67 -1.14 34.58
CA VAL A 322 7.57 -1.46 33.14
C VAL A 322 8.74 -0.84 32.38
N HIS A 323 8.98 0.48 32.55
CA HIS A 323 10.08 1.17 31.89
C HIS A 323 11.45 0.73 32.36
N ALA A 324 11.59 0.27 33.61
CA ALA A 324 12.85 -0.26 34.12
C ALA A 324 13.19 -1.64 33.55
N LEU A 325 12.18 -2.44 33.19
CA LEU A 325 12.35 -3.73 32.51
C LEU A 325 12.80 -3.54 31.06
N ASP A 326 12.14 -2.66 30.32
CA ASP A 326 12.53 -2.26 28.97
C ASP A 326 11.87 -0.90 28.63
N PRO A 327 12.64 0.11 28.19
CA PRO A 327 12.11 1.42 27.81
C PRO A 327 11.09 1.39 26.63
N GLU A 328 11.09 0.34 25.83
CA GLU A 328 10.12 0.16 24.72
C GLU A 328 8.80 -0.43 25.18
N LEU A 329 8.70 -0.94 26.42
CA LEU A 329 7.45 -1.42 26.99
C LEU A 329 6.59 -0.24 27.44
N HIS A 330 5.29 -0.36 27.18
CA HIS A 330 4.27 0.54 27.73
C HIS A 330 2.99 -0.26 28.02
N PHE A 331 2.09 0.35 28.74
CA PHE A 331 0.80 -0.28 29.06
C PHE A 331 -0.32 0.75 28.97
N HIS A 332 -1.53 0.27 28.77
CA HIS A 332 -2.77 1.07 28.75
C HIS A 332 -3.91 0.30 29.45
N ASP A 333 -5.08 0.92 29.52
CA ASP A 333 -6.30 0.38 30.16
C ASP A 333 -6.06 -0.08 31.61
N PHE A 334 -5.29 0.73 32.39
CA PHE A 334 -4.95 0.39 33.77
C PHE A 334 -6.13 0.58 34.70
N ARG A 335 -6.56 -0.51 35.31
CA ARG A 335 -7.68 -0.55 36.28
C ARG A 335 -7.31 -1.31 37.54
N VAL A 336 -7.87 -0.90 38.69
CA VAL A 336 -7.70 -1.58 39.98
C VAL A 336 -9.04 -2.03 40.47
N LEU A 337 -9.25 -3.34 40.57
CA LEU A 337 -10.41 -3.91 41.23
C LEU A 337 -10.07 -4.27 42.69
N LYS A 338 -10.75 -3.63 43.64
CA LYS A 338 -10.57 -3.87 45.08
C LYS A 338 -11.56 -4.92 45.54
N GLU A 339 -11.08 -6.11 45.92
CA GLU A 339 -11.88 -7.18 46.51
C GLU A 339 -11.37 -7.49 47.93
N ASN A 340 -12.08 -7.03 48.96
CA ASN A 340 -11.66 -7.13 50.35
C ASN A 340 -10.32 -6.44 50.62
N GLU A 341 -9.28 -7.19 51.03
CA GLU A 341 -7.93 -6.69 51.24
C GLU A 341 -7.01 -6.91 50.01
N GLN A 342 -7.53 -7.52 48.94
CA GLN A 342 -6.79 -7.85 47.73
C GLN A 342 -7.10 -6.85 46.61
N LYS A 343 -6.09 -6.45 45.85
CA LYS A 343 -6.18 -5.52 44.73
C LYS A 343 -5.78 -6.26 43.45
N ASN A 344 -6.65 -6.31 42.48
CA ASN A 344 -6.35 -6.87 41.16
C ASN A 344 -5.99 -5.73 40.20
N LEU A 345 -4.73 -5.68 39.77
CA LEU A 345 -4.28 -4.77 38.71
C LEU A 345 -4.60 -5.40 37.38
N ILE A 346 -5.36 -4.70 36.54
CA ILE A 346 -5.77 -5.13 35.21
C ILE A 346 -5.24 -4.11 34.23
N PHE A 347 -4.45 -4.55 33.25
CA PHE A 347 -3.92 -3.70 32.20
C PHE A 347 -3.40 -4.50 31.02
N ASP A 348 -3.28 -3.85 29.88
CA ASP A 348 -2.71 -4.44 28.68
C ASP A 348 -1.26 -3.97 28.50
N LEU A 349 -0.32 -4.94 28.41
CA LEU A 349 1.11 -4.70 28.26
C LEU A 349 1.49 -4.80 26.79
N VAL A 350 1.85 -3.66 26.20
CA VAL A 350 2.30 -3.60 24.79
C VAL A 350 3.78 -3.95 24.74
N VAL A 351 4.08 -5.00 23.96
CA VAL A 351 5.45 -5.49 23.78
C VAL A 351 5.99 -5.14 22.38
N PRO A 352 7.31 -4.88 22.25
CA PRO A 352 7.94 -4.61 20.97
C PRO A 352 7.79 -5.78 19.98
N ASP A 353 7.74 -5.46 18.68
CA ASP A 353 7.69 -6.47 17.59
C ASP A 353 8.89 -7.42 17.57
N SER A 354 10.02 -6.97 18.10
CA SER A 354 11.25 -7.74 18.22
C SER A 354 11.13 -8.92 19.20
N TYR A 355 10.13 -8.87 20.10
CA TYR A 355 9.93 -9.91 21.10
C TYR A 355 9.29 -11.16 20.49
N THR A 356 9.89 -12.32 20.75
CA THR A 356 9.22 -13.61 20.52
C THR A 356 8.14 -13.82 21.60
N GLU A 357 7.22 -14.75 21.36
CA GLU A 357 6.21 -15.12 22.36
C GLU A 357 6.83 -15.56 23.70
N LYS A 358 8.02 -16.20 23.64
CA LYS A 358 8.77 -16.59 24.85
C LYS A 358 9.34 -15.37 25.58
N ASP A 359 9.81 -14.37 24.86
CA ASP A 359 10.34 -13.14 25.46
C ASP A 359 9.24 -12.34 26.11
N ALA A 360 8.09 -12.17 25.44
CA ALA A 360 6.92 -11.50 25.97
C ALA A 360 6.41 -12.17 27.25
N ASN A 361 6.23 -13.49 27.25
CA ASN A 361 5.82 -14.25 28.44
C ASN A 361 6.86 -14.16 29.56
N ARG A 362 8.17 -14.16 29.28
CA ARG A 362 9.21 -14.00 30.28
C ARG A 362 9.15 -12.64 30.96
N VAL A 363 9.01 -11.56 30.17
CA VAL A 363 8.89 -10.20 30.70
C VAL A 363 7.61 -10.04 31.52
N MET A 364 6.48 -10.56 31.06
CA MET A 364 5.23 -10.56 31.81
C MET A 364 5.39 -11.24 33.19
N HIS A 365 6.02 -12.41 33.25
CA HIS A 365 6.25 -13.10 34.54
C HIS A 365 7.20 -12.32 35.45
N GLN A 366 8.24 -11.67 34.87
CA GLN A 366 9.15 -10.79 35.63
C GLN A 366 8.39 -9.58 36.18
N LEU A 367 7.55 -8.96 35.38
CA LEU A 367 6.71 -7.83 35.81
C LEU A 367 5.78 -8.22 36.96
N ILE A 368 5.07 -9.33 36.85
CA ILE A 368 4.20 -9.87 37.93
C ILE A 368 4.99 -10.09 39.22
N ALA A 369 6.17 -10.68 39.14
CA ALA A 369 7.00 -10.92 40.32
C ALA A 369 7.43 -9.60 41.00
N LEU A 370 7.84 -8.58 40.21
CA LEU A 370 8.23 -7.26 40.74
C LEU A 370 7.02 -6.52 41.35
N LEU A 371 5.86 -6.61 40.76
CA LEU A 371 4.64 -6.01 41.29
C LEU A 371 4.22 -6.66 42.61
N HIS A 372 4.33 -7.99 42.77
CA HIS A 372 4.11 -8.69 44.02
C HIS A 372 5.15 -8.35 45.11
N GLU A 373 6.43 -8.07 44.73
CA GLU A 373 7.44 -7.61 45.69
C GLU A 373 7.15 -6.19 46.16
N MET A 374 6.63 -5.34 45.28
CA MET A 374 6.25 -3.96 45.62
C MET A 374 5.09 -3.89 46.58
N GLU A 375 4.05 -4.70 46.38
CA GLU A 375 2.82 -4.71 47.17
C GLU A 375 2.31 -6.14 47.34
N LYS A 376 2.29 -6.64 48.58
CA LYS A 376 1.98 -8.06 48.89
C LYS A 376 0.52 -8.46 48.62
N ASN A 377 -0.40 -7.50 48.63
CA ASN A 377 -1.84 -7.74 48.45
C ASN A 377 -2.32 -7.42 47.02
N VAL A 378 -1.39 -7.43 46.06
CA VAL A 378 -1.68 -7.16 44.64
C VAL A 378 -1.66 -8.47 43.87
N ASP A 379 -2.67 -8.71 43.06
CA ASP A 379 -2.67 -9.70 41.97
C ASP A 379 -2.73 -8.99 40.60
N CYS A 380 -2.27 -9.65 39.54
CA CYS A 380 -2.15 -9.04 38.24
C CYS A 380 -2.85 -9.85 37.15
N ILE A 381 -3.71 -9.19 36.40
CA ILE A 381 -4.34 -9.71 35.17
C ILE A 381 -3.80 -8.89 34.02
N ILE A 382 -2.79 -9.44 33.32
CA ILE A 382 -2.07 -8.74 32.25
C ILE A 382 -2.40 -9.40 30.92
N THR A 383 -2.93 -8.61 29.97
CA THR A 383 -3.06 -9.03 28.59
C THR A 383 -1.79 -8.61 27.84
N LEU A 384 -1.21 -9.50 27.03
CA LEU A 384 -0.10 -9.14 26.15
C LEU A 384 -0.66 -8.60 24.84
N ASP A 385 -0.23 -7.42 24.46
CA ASP A 385 -0.66 -6.76 23.24
C ASP A 385 0.52 -6.35 22.35
N ARG A 386 0.23 -6.06 21.08
CA ARG A 386 1.19 -5.57 20.08
C ARG A 386 0.61 -4.38 19.35
N SER A 387 1.40 -3.36 19.16
CA SER A 387 0.99 -2.18 18.40
C SER A 387 0.59 -2.52 16.97
N PHE A 388 -0.53 -1.95 16.52
CA PHE A 388 -0.95 -1.96 15.11
C PHE A 388 -0.24 -0.88 14.27
N GLU A 389 0.56 -0.03 14.91
CA GLU A 389 1.39 0.97 14.24
C GLU A 389 2.52 0.29 13.43
N ALA A 390 2.77 0.76 12.21
CA ALA A 390 3.93 0.33 11.45
C ALA A 390 5.21 0.84 12.13
N PRO A 391 6.29 0.04 12.21
CA PRO A 391 7.54 0.49 12.78
C PRO A 391 8.03 1.76 12.08
N LYS A 392 8.47 2.75 12.86
CA LYS A 392 9.03 3.99 12.32
C LYS A 392 10.23 3.61 11.46
N ASN A 393 10.12 3.80 10.13
CA ASN A 393 11.27 3.63 9.25
C ASN A 393 12.34 4.63 9.71
N ASN A 394 13.38 4.15 10.39
CA ASN A 394 14.60 4.89 10.53
C ASN A 394 15.17 5.06 9.11
N ILE A 395 14.79 6.17 8.45
CA ILE A 395 15.46 6.63 7.23
C ILE A 395 16.85 7.11 7.72
N THR A 396 17.82 6.19 7.66
CA THR A 396 19.25 6.52 7.74
C THR A 396 19.75 6.89 6.35
#